data_a88faed0d209e4bacba9fbedb2fb7a40
#
_entry.id   a88faed0d209e4bacba9fbedb2fb7a40
#
_cell.length_a   1.000
_cell.length_b   1.000
_cell.length_c   1.000
_cell.angle_alpha   90.00
_cell.angle_beta   90.00
_cell.angle_gamma   90.00
#
_symmetry.space_group_name_H-M   'P 1'
#
loop_
_entity.id
_entity.type
_entity.pdbx_description
1 polymer ?
#
loop_
_entity_poly.entity_id
_entity_poly.type
_entity_poly.pdbx_seq_one_letter_code
_entity_poly.pdbx_strand_id
1 'polypeptide(L)'
;YQILKDKVGDFISIGSLPSGVYPFENSLTSVGTVPTSLRNRKLKWETTEQWNLGLDLGFLDERIGVTVDWYHKTTRDLLLNTALPTSSGYFSAMKNVGKVRNQGIEFTLNTTNIKNRNFSWTTNFNIAFNKNKVLELAENQSSLLSAAKFDQNYNSQYSYIAKVGYPMGMMYGFIYEGTYKYEDFDKAGDTYTLKRNVPYFSSESNTQPGMPKYADLNGDGIIDDNDRTMIGNGMPKHTGGFTNNFEYKGFDLSIFFQWSYGNDVLNANRLFFENSNKARDLNQYASYADRWTPENPNSNIPRATDSGSN
;
A
#
# COMPACT_ATOMS: atom_id res chain seq x y z
N TYR A 1 -0.42 -18.00 -18.81
CA TYR A 1 -0.90 -17.33 -20.04
C TYR A 1 -1.97 -16.29 -19.75
N GLN A 2 -2.95 -16.59 -18.89
CA GLN A 2 -4.06 -15.70 -18.58
C GLN A 2 -3.63 -14.43 -17.80
N ILE A 3 -2.72 -14.57 -16.84
CA ILE A 3 -2.23 -13.44 -16.01
C ILE A 3 -1.48 -12.39 -16.84
N LEU A 4 -0.82 -12.81 -17.91
CA LEU A 4 -0.15 -11.89 -18.82
C LEU A 4 -1.12 -11.18 -19.76
N LYS A 5 -2.20 -11.82 -20.14
CA LYS A 5 -3.25 -11.23 -20.97
C LYS A 5 -3.98 -10.10 -20.22
N ASP A 6 -4.16 -10.24 -18.92
CA ASP A 6 -4.80 -9.21 -18.07
C ASP A 6 -3.87 -8.03 -17.77
N LYS A 7 -2.55 -8.26 -17.68
CA LYS A 7 -1.54 -7.20 -17.45
C LYS A 7 -1.05 -6.53 -18.73
N VAL A 8 -1.05 -7.25 -19.81
CA VAL A 8 -0.48 -6.85 -21.10
C VAL A 8 -1.59 -6.97 -22.11
N GLY A 9 -2.39 -5.95 -22.29
CA GLY A 9 -3.47 -5.95 -23.30
C GLY A 9 -3.02 -6.51 -24.64
N ASP A 10 -3.95 -7.01 -25.44
CA ASP A 10 -3.64 -7.52 -26.77
C ASP A 10 -2.85 -6.46 -27.55
N PHE A 11 -1.74 -6.87 -28.18
CA PHE A 11 -0.90 -6.02 -29.04
C PHE A 11 -0.05 -4.92 -28.38
N ILE A 12 0.23 -4.97 -27.09
CA ILE A 12 1.08 -3.97 -26.41
C ILE A 12 2.47 -3.80 -27.03
N SER A 13 2.99 -4.85 -27.69
CA SER A 13 4.24 -4.80 -28.43
C SER A 13 4.15 -4.04 -29.75
N ILE A 14 2.95 -3.73 -30.24
CA ILE A 14 2.71 -3.14 -31.55
C ILE A 14 2.49 -1.63 -31.50
N GLY A 15 2.10 -1.09 -30.35
CA GLY A 15 1.65 0.30 -30.20
C GLY A 15 0.18 0.45 -30.60
N SER A 16 -0.52 1.42 -30.06
CA SER A 16 -1.90 1.71 -30.41
C SER A 16 -2.03 3.06 -31.10
N LEU A 17 -2.94 3.11 -32.08
CA LEU A 17 -3.27 4.28 -32.88
C LEU A 17 -4.78 4.56 -32.76
N PRO A 18 -5.28 5.00 -31.59
CA PRO A 18 -6.68 5.38 -31.49
C PRO A 18 -7.01 6.58 -32.36
N SER A 19 -8.24 6.66 -32.81
CA SER A 19 -8.74 7.83 -33.52
C SER A 19 -8.93 9.00 -32.54
N GLY A 20 -8.47 10.17 -32.93
CA GLY A 20 -8.71 11.46 -32.26
C GLY A 20 -9.46 12.40 -33.17
N VAL A 21 -10.24 13.28 -32.59
CA VAL A 21 -10.97 14.31 -33.35
C VAL A 21 -10.21 15.62 -33.25
N TYR A 22 -9.87 16.21 -34.40
CA TYR A 22 -9.17 17.49 -34.49
C TYR A 22 -10.04 18.53 -35.18
N PRO A 23 -10.15 19.76 -34.69
CA PRO A 23 -10.76 20.84 -35.41
C PRO A 23 -9.80 21.29 -36.53
N PHE A 24 -10.27 21.14 -37.78
CA PHE A 24 -9.69 21.77 -38.95
C PHE A 24 -10.62 22.88 -39.41
N GLU A 25 -10.05 24.08 -39.70
CA GLU A 25 -10.78 25.22 -40.22
C GLU A 25 -12.16 25.50 -39.58
N ASN A 26 -12.19 26.27 -38.54
CA ASN A 26 -13.31 26.94 -37.85
C ASN A 26 -14.66 26.20 -37.68
N SER A 27 -14.93 25.06 -38.30
CA SER A 27 -16.22 24.37 -38.18
C SER A 27 -16.27 22.86 -38.50
N LEU A 28 -15.19 22.25 -38.97
CA LEU A 28 -15.18 20.82 -39.34
C LEU A 28 -14.24 20.03 -38.44
N THR A 29 -14.79 19.02 -37.78
CA THR A 29 -13.99 18.03 -37.04
C THR A 29 -13.50 16.95 -37.98
N SER A 30 -12.19 16.79 -38.12
CA SER A 30 -11.59 15.69 -38.87
C SER A 30 -11.10 14.60 -37.93
N VAL A 31 -11.31 13.34 -38.31
CA VAL A 31 -10.83 12.19 -37.58
C VAL A 31 -9.36 11.92 -37.97
N GLY A 32 -8.48 12.04 -37.01
CA GLY A 32 -7.07 11.70 -37.18
C GLY A 32 -6.69 10.52 -36.28
N THR A 33 -5.52 9.96 -36.48
CA THR A 33 -4.95 8.92 -35.61
C THR A 33 -3.71 9.45 -34.89
N VAL A 34 -3.65 9.25 -33.58
CA VAL A 34 -2.50 9.65 -32.75
C VAL A 34 -1.92 8.42 -32.09
N PRO A 35 -0.61 8.18 -32.21
CA PRO A 35 0.00 7.11 -31.45
C PRO A 35 -0.03 7.43 -29.95
N THR A 36 -0.68 6.56 -29.17
CA THR A 36 -0.82 6.73 -27.71
C THR A 36 0.10 5.85 -26.90
N SER A 37 0.68 4.81 -27.52
CA SER A 37 1.62 3.93 -26.86
C SER A 37 2.85 3.69 -27.73
N LEU A 38 4.02 3.71 -27.09
CA LEU A 38 5.28 3.42 -27.79
C LEU A 38 5.43 1.90 -27.98
N ARG A 39 5.68 1.50 -29.22
CA ARG A 39 5.97 0.11 -29.57
C ARG A 39 7.26 -0.36 -28.89
N ASN A 40 7.21 -1.52 -28.25
CA ASN A 40 8.40 -2.20 -27.73
C ASN A 40 8.48 -3.64 -28.22
N ARG A 41 9.28 -3.85 -29.26
CA ARG A 41 9.54 -5.21 -29.84
C ARG A 41 10.43 -6.10 -28.97
N LYS A 42 11.05 -5.54 -27.93
CA LYS A 42 11.97 -6.27 -27.03
C LYS A 42 11.26 -6.80 -25.79
N LEU A 43 9.92 -6.70 -25.74
CA LEU A 43 9.17 -7.29 -24.64
C LEU A 43 9.34 -8.80 -24.61
N LYS A 44 9.63 -9.31 -23.42
CA LYS A 44 9.78 -10.72 -23.11
C LYS A 44 8.98 -11.10 -21.88
N TRP A 45 8.89 -12.37 -21.60
CA TRP A 45 8.20 -12.91 -20.44
C TRP A 45 8.94 -12.59 -19.13
N GLU A 46 8.18 -12.36 -18.07
CA GLU A 46 8.71 -12.34 -16.72
C GLU A 46 9.28 -13.74 -16.39
N THR A 47 10.45 -13.78 -15.79
CA THR A 47 11.12 -15.04 -15.44
C THR A 47 11.23 -15.15 -13.92
N THR A 48 10.78 -16.29 -13.40
CA THR A 48 10.93 -16.62 -11.98
C THR A 48 11.86 -17.82 -11.82
N GLU A 49 12.87 -17.64 -10.99
CA GLU A 49 13.77 -18.68 -10.50
C GLU A 49 13.47 -18.94 -9.03
N GLN A 50 13.32 -20.22 -8.67
CA GLN A 50 12.95 -20.61 -7.31
C GLN A 50 13.78 -21.82 -6.86
N TRP A 51 14.26 -21.72 -5.62
CA TRP A 51 14.89 -22.80 -4.88
C TRP A 51 14.03 -23.13 -3.68
N ASN A 52 13.77 -24.42 -3.48
CA ASN A 52 13.03 -24.94 -2.33
C ASN A 52 13.85 -26.04 -1.67
N LEU A 53 13.86 -26.03 -0.35
CA LEU A 53 14.40 -27.09 0.49
C LEU A 53 13.38 -27.42 1.56
N GLY A 54 12.86 -28.66 1.53
CA GLY A 54 11.88 -29.16 2.48
C GLY A 54 12.44 -30.30 3.33
N LEU A 55 11.98 -30.39 4.55
CA LEU A 55 12.27 -31.44 5.50
C LEU A 55 10.99 -31.90 6.17
N ASP A 56 10.66 -33.18 5.97
CA ASP A 56 9.53 -33.85 6.61
C ASP A 56 10.03 -34.81 7.68
N LEU A 57 9.50 -34.68 8.89
CA LEU A 57 9.83 -35.50 10.04
C LEU A 57 8.57 -36.11 10.64
N GLY A 58 8.58 -37.42 10.89
CA GLY A 58 7.52 -38.15 11.58
C GLY A 58 8.03 -38.74 12.88
N PHE A 59 7.25 -38.61 13.95
CA PHE A 59 7.56 -39.15 15.27
C PHE A 59 6.38 -39.89 15.84
N LEU A 60 6.66 -40.89 16.70
CA LEU A 60 5.65 -41.66 17.45
C LEU A 60 4.63 -42.34 16.53
N ASP A 61 5.12 -43.12 15.55
CA ASP A 61 4.27 -43.77 14.53
C ASP A 61 3.37 -42.75 13.80
N GLU A 62 3.98 -41.66 13.33
CA GLU A 62 3.32 -40.54 12.59
C GLU A 62 2.26 -39.78 13.39
N ARG A 63 2.22 -39.93 14.71
CA ARG A 63 1.33 -39.13 15.55
C ARG A 63 1.75 -37.67 15.61
N ILE A 64 3.01 -37.36 15.34
CA ILE A 64 3.56 -36.02 15.22
C ILE A 64 4.27 -35.93 13.88
N GLY A 65 3.73 -35.14 12.96
CA GLY A 65 4.34 -34.79 11.68
C GLY A 65 4.79 -33.35 11.69
N VAL A 66 6.04 -33.09 11.33
CA VAL A 66 6.63 -31.76 11.21
C VAL A 66 7.16 -31.57 9.81
N THR A 67 6.73 -30.52 9.14
CA THR A 67 7.27 -30.09 7.85
C THR A 67 7.91 -28.71 8.00
N VAL A 68 9.12 -28.56 7.49
CA VAL A 68 9.83 -27.29 7.43
C VAL A 68 10.28 -27.04 6.00
N ASP A 69 9.78 -25.98 5.39
CA ASP A 69 10.14 -25.59 4.04
C ASP A 69 10.88 -24.25 4.05
N TRP A 70 11.99 -24.20 3.38
CA TRP A 70 12.67 -22.96 3.05
C TRP A 70 12.57 -22.70 1.55
N TYR A 71 12.29 -21.46 1.18
CA TYR A 71 12.27 -21.07 -0.22
C TYR A 71 13.01 -19.78 -0.47
N HIS A 72 13.56 -19.68 -1.68
CA HIS A 72 14.16 -18.47 -2.23
C HIS A 72 13.69 -18.30 -3.66
N LYS A 73 12.91 -17.26 -3.93
CA LYS A 73 12.29 -16.98 -5.22
C LYS A 73 12.70 -15.61 -5.72
N THR A 74 13.23 -15.54 -6.92
CA THR A 74 13.58 -14.27 -7.58
C THR A 74 12.83 -14.16 -8.90
N THR A 75 12.04 -13.09 -9.06
CA THR A 75 11.38 -12.76 -10.32
C THR A 75 12.12 -11.59 -10.94
N ARG A 76 12.48 -11.72 -12.20
CA ARG A 76 13.19 -10.72 -13.01
C ARG A 76 12.42 -10.41 -14.28
N ASP A 77 12.82 -9.36 -14.96
CA ASP A 77 12.20 -8.89 -16.20
C ASP A 77 10.71 -8.53 -15.99
N LEU A 78 10.37 -7.96 -14.82
CA LEU A 78 9.01 -7.53 -14.51
C LEU A 78 8.51 -6.53 -15.54
N LEU A 79 7.28 -6.69 -16.00
CA LEU A 79 6.63 -5.78 -16.93
C LEU A 79 6.11 -4.55 -16.17
N LEU A 80 6.78 -3.44 -16.33
CA LEU A 80 6.45 -2.17 -15.69
C LEU A 80 6.29 -1.05 -16.70
N ASN A 81 5.32 -0.16 -16.45
CA ASN A 81 5.24 1.12 -17.14
C ASN A 81 6.31 2.06 -16.60
N THR A 82 7.29 2.36 -17.44
CA THR A 82 8.37 3.31 -17.14
C THR A 82 8.06 4.67 -17.75
N ALA A 83 8.24 5.74 -16.96
CA ALA A 83 8.13 7.10 -17.47
C ALA A 83 9.15 7.33 -18.57
N LEU A 84 8.74 8.07 -19.59
CA LEU A 84 9.60 8.50 -20.68
C LEU A 84 9.80 10.02 -20.62
N PRO A 85 10.93 10.53 -21.15
CA PRO A 85 11.10 11.96 -21.32
C PRO A 85 9.96 12.52 -22.18
N THR A 86 9.42 13.67 -21.79
CA THR A 86 8.32 14.33 -22.53
C THR A 86 8.66 14.66 -23.98
N SER A 87 9.95 14.84 -24.28
CA SER A 87 10.46 15.01 -25.64
C SER A 87 10.21 13.81 -26.57
N SER A 88 9.91 12.64 -26.02
CA SER A 88 9.54 11.46 -26.81
C SER A 88 8.13 11.52 -27.39
N GLY A 89 7.29 12.45 -26.94
CA GLY A 89 5.86 12.51 -27.26
C GLY A 89 4.99 11.48 -26.55
N TYR A 90 5.57 10.67 -25.64
CA TYR A 90 4.86 9.65 -24.86
C TYR A 90 5.16 9.84 -23.38
N PHE A 91 4.17 9.57 -22.52
CA PHE A 91 4.36 9.68 -21.07
C PHE A 91 5.04 8.44 -20.47
N SER A 92 4.77 7.26 -21.04
CA SER A 92 5.32 6.00 -20.54
C SER A 92 5.44 4.94 -21.64
N ALA A 93 6.26 3.94 -21.38
CA ALA A 93 6.34 2.74 -22.20
C ALA A 93 6.45 1.49 -21.29
N MET A 94 5.86 0.40 -21.75
CA MET A 94 6.03 -0.90 -21.10
C MET A 94 7.42 -1.45 -21.39
N LYS A 95 8.16 -1.78 -20.34
CA LYS A 95 9.50 -2.37 -20.41
C LYS A 95 9.63 -3.56 -19.47
N ASN A 96 10.50 -4.51 -19.84
CA ASN A 96 10.92 -5.56 -18.92
C ASN A 96 12.04 -5.01 -18.03
N VAL A 97 11.64 -4.51 -16.87
CA VAL A 97 12.55 -3.92 -15.91
C VAL A 97 12.10 -4.30 -14.49
N GLY A 98 13.07 -4.33 -13.60
CA GLY A 98 12.78 -4.64 -12.22
C GLY A 98 13.00 -6.11 -11.86
N LYS A 99 13.34 -6.28 -10.60
CA LYS A 99 13.66 -7.56 -9.99
C LYS A 99 13.20 -7.56 -8.55
N VAL A 100 12.49 -8.60 -8.18
CA VAL A 100 11.94 -8.77 -6.82
C VAL A 100 12.31 -10.13 -6.28
N ARG A 101 12.68 -10.18 -5.02
CA ARG A 101 12.97 -11.40 -4.29
C ARG A 101 11.95 -11.63 -3.18
N ASN A 102 11.52 -12.87 -3.04
CA ASN A 102 10.80 -13.39 -1.89
C ASN A 102 11.60 -14.58 -1.33
N GLN A 103 11.80 -14.60 -0.04
CA GLN A 103 12.42 -15.71 0.64
C GLN A 103 11.74 -15.91 1.98
N GLY A 104 11.64 -17.14 2.43
CA GLY A 104 10.92 -17.42 3.64
C GLY A 104 11.13 -18.82 4.17
N ILE A 105 10.51 -19.03 5.32
CA ILE A 105 10.42 -20.33 5.99
C ILE A 105 8.95 -20.57 6.30
N GLU A 106 8.49 -21.77 6.01
CA GLU A 106 7.17 -22.27 6.35
C GLU A 106 7.33 -23.45 7.30
N PHE A 107 6.55 -23.47 8.35
CA PHE A 107 6.53 -24.53 9.34
C PHE A 107 5.11 -25.07 9.47
N THR A 108 4.97 -26.40 9.38
CA THR A 108 3.70 -27.09 9.59
C THR A 108 3.89 -28.17 10.62
N LEU A 109 2.95 -28.24 11.57
CA LEU A 109 2.87 -29.27 12.59
C LEU A 109 1.50 -29.92 12.53
N ASN A 110 1.50 -31.23 12.33
CA ASN A 110 0.31 -32.08 12.41
C ASN A 110 0.43 -33.02 13.59
N THR A 111 -0.57 -33.05 14.46
CA THR A 111 -0.55 -33.97 15.61
C THR A 111 -1.84 -34.73 15.75
N THR A 112 -1.72 -36.02 16.10
CA THR A 112 -2.82 -36.84 16.63
C THR A 112 -2.65 -36.88 18.15
N ASN A 113 -3.32 -35.94 18.83
CA ASN A 113 -3.19 -35.77 20.30
C ASN A 113 -3.79 -36.96 21.05
N ILE A 114 -5.02 -37.28 20.69
CA ILE A 114 -5.77 -38.42 21.26
C ILE A 114 -6.47 -39.16 20.12
N LYS A 115 -6.36 -40.49 20.12
CA LYS A 115 -7.14 -41.35 19.22
C LYS A 115 -7.49 -42.62 19.93
N ASN A 116 -8.78 -42.78 20.22
CA ASN A 116 -9.33 -44.02 20.79
C ASN A 116 -10.67 -44.36 20.11
N ARG A 117 -11.37 -45.43 20.54
CA ARG A 117 -12.58 -45.92 19.90
C ARG A 117 -13.73 -44.88 19.87
N ASN A 118 -13.80 -43.99 20.84
CA ASN A 118 -14.93 -43.07 21.02
C ASN A 118 -14.54 -41.59 20.86
N PHE A 119 -13.26 -41.28 20.88
CA PHE A 119 -12.79 -39.89 20.85
C PHE A 119 -11.51 -39.78 20.03
N SER A 120 -11.50 -38.81 19.12
CA SER A 120 -10.34 -38.39 18.34
C SER A 120 -10.10 -36.88 18.49
N TRP A 121 -8.88 -36.49 18.70
CA TRP A 121 -8.45 -35.09 18.69
C TRP A 121 -7.17 -34.95 17.88
N THR A 122 -7.25 -34.14 16.80
CA THR A 122 -6.12 -33.80 15.96
C THR A 122 -5.90 -32.29 15.94
N THR A 123 -4.66 -31.89 15.77
CA THR A 123 -4.26 -30.50 15.63
C THR A 123 -3.44 -30.31 14.37
N ASN A 124 -3.74 -29.24 13.61
CA ASN A 124 -2.90 -28.73 12.55
C ASN A 124 -2.51 -27.30 12.89
N PHE A 125 -1.23 -27.02 12.87
CA PHE A 125 -0.66 -25.69 13.05
C PHE A 125 0.26 -25.39 11.87
N ASN A 126 0.16 -24.17 11.30
CA ASN A 126 1.12 -23.69 10.31
C ASN A 126 1.47 -22.23 10.59
N ILE A 127 2.71 -21.87 10.27
CA ILE A 127 3.20 -20.50 10.31
C ILE A 127 4.19 -20.27 9.18
N ALA A 128 4.04 -19.14 8.48
CA ALA A 128 4.88 -18.74 7.37
C ALA A 128 5.48 -17.36 7.61
N PHE A 129 6.78 -17.25 7.39
CA PHE A 129 7.56 -16.01 7.42
C PHE A 129 8.04 -15.72 6.00
N ASN A 130 7.63 -14.59 5.43
CA ASN A 130 8.08 -14.15 4.12
C ASN A 130 8.81 -12.82 4.20
N LYS A 131 9.97 -12.72 3.57
CA LYS A 131 10.72 -11.47 3.40
C LYS A 131 10.76 -11.11 1.91
N ASN A 132 10.01 -10.08 1.55
CA ASN A 132 10.02 -9.50 0.23
C ASN A 132 11.07 -8.40 0.12
N LYS A 133 11.71 -8.26 -1.06
CA LYS A 133 12.66 -7.18 -1.32
C LYS A 133 12.67 -6.80 -2.81
N VAL A 134 12.54 -5.53 -3.11
CA VAL A 134 12.82 -4.96 -4.43
C VAL A 134 14.34 -4.92 -4.61
N LEU A 135 14.86 -5.61 -5.62
CA LEU A 135 16.30 -5.65 -5.91
C LEU A 135 16.70 -4.65 -6.98
N GLU A 136 15.80 -4.41 -7.95
CA GLU A 136 16.07 -3.53 -9.09
C GLU A 136 14.74 -2.94 -9.60
N LEU A 137 14.78 -1.72 -10.08
CA LEU A 137 13.72 -1.03 -10.81
C LEU A 137 14.21 -0.65 -12.20
N ALA A 138 13.50 0.20 -12.94
CA ALA A 138 13.96 0.69 -14.24
C ALA A 138 15.28 1.45 -14.13
N GLU A 139 15.99 1.55 -15.24
CA GLU A 139 17.27 2.29 -15.33
C GLU A 139 17.15 3.67 -14.68
N ASN A 140 18.09 3.99 -13.81
CA ASN A 140 18.18 5.25 -13.08
C ASN A 140 17.00 5.56 -12.15
N GLN A 141 16.16 4.57 -11.81
CA GLN A 141 15.08 4.74 -10.84
C GLN A 141 15.42 4.02 -9.54
N SER A 142 15.51 4.77 -8.45
CA SER A 142 15.67 4.20 -7.09
C SER A 142 14.33 3.87 -6.44
N SER A 143 13.24 4.46 -6.93
CA SER A 143 11.89 4.26 -6.42
C SER A 143 10.81 4.48 -7.49
N LEU A 144 9.65 3.90 -7.28
CA LEU A 144 8.42 4.11 -8.03
C LEU A 144 7.30 4.44 -7.05
N LEU A 145 6.60 5.55 -7.32
CA LEU A 145 5.45 5.98 -6.55
C LEU A 145 4.16 5.51 -7.23
N SER A 146 3.17 5.13 -6.44
CA SER A 146 1.84 4.78 -6.94
C SER A 146 0.74 5.32 -6.04
N ALA A 147 -0.39 5.70 -6.66
CA ALA A 147 -1.57 6.17 -5.96
C ALA A 147 -2.51 5.00 -5.63
N ALA A 148 -3.14 5.06 -4.46
CA ALA A 148 -4.28 4.20 -4.15
C ALA A 148 -5.52 4.77 -4.82
N LYS A 149 -5.96 4.13 -5.92
CA LYS A 149 -7.10 4.61 -6.72
C LYS A 149 -8.44 4.15 -6.14
N PHE A 150 -8.78 4.63 -4.96
CA PHE A 150 -10.04 4.29 -4.28
C PHE A 150 -11.11 5.39 -4.42
N ASP A 151 -10.73 6.62 -4.76
CA ASP A 151 -11.63 7.75 -5.03
C ASP A 151 -10.96 8.73 -5.99
N GLN A 152 -11.76 9.41 -6.84
CA GLN A 152 -11.24 10.35 -7.85
C GLN A 152 -10.49 11.55 -7.25
N ASN A 153 -10.81 11.96 -6.04
CA ASN A 153 -10.13 13.07 -5.35
C ASN A 153 -8.74 12.68 -4.83
N TYR A 154 -8.47 11.36 -4.68
CA TYR A 154 -7.20 10.84 -4.18
C TYR A 154 -6.39 10.10 -5.26
N ASN A 155 -6.88 10.04 -6.50
CA ASN A 155 -6.21 9.33 -7.60
C ASN A 155 -4.81 9.88 -7.95
N SER A 156 -4.56 11.16 -7.66
CA SER A 156 -3.28 11.83 -7.88
C SER A 156 -2.34 11.79 -6.67
N GLN A 157 -2.83 11.34 -5.50
CA GLN A 157 -2.02 11.29 -4.28
C GLN A 157 -1.23 9.99 -4.23
N TYR A 158 0.08 10.11 -4.13
CA TYR A 158 0.96 8.95 -3.95
C TYR A 158 0.83 8.42 -2.53
N SER A 159 0.37 7.16 -2.42
CA SER A 159 0.13 6.48 -1.14
C SER A 159 1.06 5.30 -0.92
N TYR A 160 1.75 4.86 -1.97
CA TYR A 160 2.66 3.71 -1.92
C TYR A 160 3.96 4.02 -2.65
N ILE A 161 5.03 3.40 -2.17
CA ILE A 161 6.36 3.45 -2.78
C ILE A 161 6.93 2.03 -2.93
N ALA A 162 7.46 1.74 -4.10
CA ALA A 162 8.39 0.63 -4.30
C ALA A 162 9.81 1.22 -4.37
N LYS A 163 10.67 0.88 -3.42
CA LYS A 163 12.03 1.39 -3.31
C LYS A 163 13.04 0.24 -3.29
N VAL A 164 14.11 0.39 -4.05
CA VAL A 164 15.20 -0.62 -4.07
C VAL A 164 15.73 -0.82 -2.64
N GLY A 165 15.84 -2.09 -2.24
CA GLY A 165 16.29 -2.47 -0.90
C GLY A 165 15.17 -2.71 0.11
N TYR A 166 13.93 -2.29 -0.17
CA TYR A 166 12.76 -2.39 0.71
C TYR A 166 11.72 -3.38 0.18
N PRO A 167 10.77 -3.82 1.01
CA PRO A 167 9.62 -4.61 0.55
C PRO A 167 8.76 -3.84 -0.47
N MET A 168 8.04 -4.56 -1.31
CA MET A 168 6.95 -3.97 -2.09
C MET A 168 5.77 -3.63 -1.17
N GLY A 169 4.98 -2.62 -1.56
CA GLY A 169 3.78 -2.24 -0.82
C GLY A 169 4.07 -1.43 0.45
N MET A 170 5.22 -0.74 0.50
CA MET A 170 5.49 0.26 1.54
C MET A 170 4.54 1.42 1.38
N MET A 171 3.89 1.83 2.46
CA MET A 171 3.04 3.02 2.50
C MET A 171 3.92 4.27 2.56
N TYR A 172 3.53 5.29 1.82
CA TYR A 172 4.31 6.51 1.63
C TYR A 172 3.45 7.74 1.90
N GLY A 173 3.95 8.63 2.75
CA GLY A 173 3.22 9.84 3.14
C GLY A 173 3.96 10.64 4.20
N PHE A 174 3.26 11.57 4.80
CA PHE A 174 3.74 12.40 5.91
C PHE A 174 3.59 11.67 7.25
N ILE A 175 4.47 11.96 8.19
CA ILE A 175 4.30 11.54 9.59
C ILE A 175 3.37 12.55 10.26
N TYR A 176 2.22 12.08 10.72
CA TYR A 176 1.23 12.90 11.41
C TYR A 176 1.61 13.10 12.88
N GLU A 177 1.72 14.34 13.32
CA GLU A 177 2.05 14.73 14.70
C GLU A 177 0.84 15.21 15.51
N GLY A 178 -0.34 15.12 14.94
CA GLY A 178 -1.58 15.63 15.55
C GLY A 178 -2.00 16.97 14.97
N THR A 179 -2.51 17.86 15.79
CA THR A 179 -2.99 19.17 15.35
C THR A 179 -2.12 20.28 15.91
N TYR A 180 -2.02 21.39 15.18
CA TYR A 180 -1.41 22.60 15.71
C TYR A 180 -2.15 23.04 16.98
N LYS A 181 -1.38 23.30 18.06
CA LYS A 181 -1.89 23.72 19.35
C LYS A 181 -1.81 25.23 19.48
N TYR A 182 -2.53 25.82 20.45
CA TYR A 182 -2.43 27.26 20.73
C TYR A 182 -1.00 27.71 21.05
N GLU A 183 -0.20 26.82 21.65
CA GLU A 183 1.21 27.08 21.98
C GLU A 183 2.13 27.25 20.78
N ASP A 184 1.72 26.77 19.59
CA ASP A 184 2.44 26.95 18.34
C ASP A 184 2.30 28.38 17.78
N PHE A 185 1.43 29.22 18.38
CA PHE A 185 1.10 30.55 17.88
C PHE A 185 1.37 31.66 18.90
N ASP A 186 1.65 32.84 18.37
CA ASP A 186 1.58 34.11 19.11
C ASP A 186 0.17 34.68 18.91
N LYS A 187 -0.48 35.09 20.05
CA LYS A 187 -1.83 35.64 20.04
C LYS A 187 -1.81 37.14 20.20
N ALA A 188 -2.45 37.86 19.27
CA ALA A 188 -2.68 39.29 19.34
C ALA A 188 -4.18 39.59 19.11
N GLY A 189 -4.91 39.92 20.17
CA GLY A 189 -6.38 40.04 20.12
C GLY A 189 -7.02 38.68 19.74
N ASP A 190 -7.77 38.65 18.64
CA ASP A 190 -8.39 37.41 18.10
C ASP A 190 -7.57 36.75 17.00
N THR A 191 -6.38 37.29 16.69
CA THR A 191 -5.53 36.76 15.63
C THR A 191 -4.45 35.84 16.21
N TYR A 192 -4.26 34.71 15.57
CA TYR A 192 -3.20 33.75 15.85
C TYR A 192 -2.18 33.78 14.71
N THR A 193 -0.92 34.08 15.03
CA THR A 193 0.19 34.10 14.08
C THR A 193 1.12 32.95 14.43
N LEU A 194 1.43 32.10 13.45
CA LEU A 194 2.32 30.95 13.65
C LEU A 194 3.71 31.45 14.10
N LYS A 195 4.30 30.78 15.09
CA LYS A 195 5.67 31.09 15.53
C LYS A 195 6.68 30.69 14.46
N ARG A 196 7.70 31.51 14.26
CA ARG A 196 8.72 31.34 13.21
C ARG A 196 9.49 30.00 13.24
N ASN A 197 9.53 29.35 14.39
CA ASN A 197 10.22 28.06 14.57
C ASN A 197 9.29 26.86 14.44
N VAL A 198 8.04 27.07 14.06
CA VAL A 198 7.05 26.00 13.86
C VAL A 198 6.87 25.76 12.37
N PRO A 199 7.15 24.55 11.89
CA PRO A 199 6.96 24.21 10.48
C PRO A 199 5.49 24.34 10.05
N TYR A 200 5.26 24.67 8.78
CA TYR A 200 3.91 24.81 8.23
C TYR A 200 3.73 24.07 6.92
N PHE A 201 2.51 23.62 6.66
CA PHE A 201 2.11 22.99 5.41
C PHE A 201 1.47 24.04 4.50
N SER A 202 1.95 24.14 3.26
CA SER A 202 1.43 25.02 2.19
C SER A 202 1.60 26.52 2.42
N SER A 203 1.16 27.09 3.55
CA SER A 203 1.24 28.54 3.80
C SER A 203 1.24 28.83 5.30
N GLU A 204 2.24 29.61 5.75
CA GLU A 204 2.35 30.08 7.12
C GLU A 204 1.12 30.89 7.55
N SER A 205 0.68 31.84 6.72
CA SER A 205 -0.43 32.75 7.02
C SER A 205 -1.79 32.05 7.12
N ASN A 206 -1.95 30.88 6.49
CA ASN A 206 -3.20 30.12 6.51
C ASN A 206 -3.21 29.05 7.61
N THR A 207 -2.08 28.78 8.24
CA THR A 207 -1.98 27.80 9.32
C THR A 207 -2.65 28.33 10.58
N GLN A 208 -3.55 27.53 11.16
CA GLN A 208 -4.38 27.89 12.29
C GLN A 208 -4.41 26.79 13.35
N PRO A 209 -4.71 27.13 14.63
CA PRO A 209 -4.92 26.13 15.67
C PRO A 209 -5.96 25.08 15.25
N GLY A 210 -5.66 23.81 15.50
CA GLY A 210 -6.51 22.68 15.16
C GLY A 210 -6.37 22.16 13.72
N MET A 211 -5.56 22.76 12.87
CA MET A 211 -5.21 22.18 11.56
C MET A 211 -4.26 21.00 11.73
N PRO A 212 -4.20 20.06 10.76
CA PRO A 212 -3.28 18.93 10.81
C PRO A 212 -1.81 19.40 10.81
N LYS A 213 -1.00 18.80 11.68
CA LYS A 213 0.43 19.05 11.80
C LYS A 213 1.21 17.81 11.40
N TYR A 214 2.22 17.99 10.60
CA TYR A 214 3.10 16.91 10.13
C TYR A 214 4.55 17.20 10.49
N ALA A 215 5.37 16.15 10.53
CA ALA A 215 6.79 16.29 10.81
C ALA A 215 7.54 16.91 9.61
N ASP A 216 8.37 17.89 9.91
CA ASP A 216 9.38 18.43 9.02
C ASP A 216 10.64 17.56 9.16
N LEU A 217 10.90 16.71 8.16
CA LEU A 217 11.97 15.72 8.22
C LEU A 217 13.33 16.26 7.76
N ASN A 218 13.31 17.28 6.93
CA ASN A 218 14.52 17.90 6.40
C ASN A 218 14.98 19.13 7.22
N GLY A 219 14.08 19.69 8.07
CA GLY A 219 14.36 20.80 8.99
C GLY A 219 14.40 22.17 8.31
N ASP A 220 13.74 22.33 7.15
CA ASP A 220 13.73 23.60 6.42
C ASP A 220 12.59 24.56 6.84
N GLY A 221 11.67 24.09 7.69
CA GLY A 221 10.53 24.83 8.20
C GLY A 221 9.30 24.80 7.29
N ILE A 222 9.35 24.12 6.15
CA ILE A 222 8.24 23.98 5.20
C ILE A 222 7.93 22.51 5.03
N ILE A 223 6.70 22.11 5.32
CA ILE A 223 6.26 20.72 5.12
C ILE A 223 5.80 20.56 3.68
N ASP A 224 6.58 19.82 2.88
CA ASP A 224 6.34 19.58 1.47
C ASP A 224 6.65 18.12 1.07
N ASP A 225 6.72 17.84 -0.24
CA ASP A 225 6.99 16.50 -0.75
C ASP A 225 8.34 15.90 -0.30
N ASN A 226 9.30 16.73 0.17
CA ASN A 226 10.59 16.28 0.70
C ASN A 226 10.47 15.67 2.10
N ASP A 227 9.37 15.93 2.82
CA ASP A 227 9.07 15.39 4.15
C ASP A 227 8.27 14.10 4.09
N ARG A 228 7.98 13.61 2.90
CA ARG A 228 7.33 12.31 2.75
C ARG A 228 8.31 11.17 2.96
N THR A 229 7.86 10.16 3.71
CA THR A 229 8.67 8.99 4.02
C THR A 229 7.83 7.70 4.00
N MET A 230 8.49 6.57 4.23
CA MET A 230 7.80 5.28 4.41
C MET A 230 7.17 5.24 5.80
N ILE A 231 5.83 5.25 5.84
CA ILE A 231 5.03 5.34 7.08
C ILE A 231 4.39 4.02 7.49
N GLY A 232 4.46 3.00 6.65
CA GLY A 232 3.91 1.69 6.95
C GLY A 232 4.36 0.62 5.96
N ASN A 233 4.15 -0.64 6.34
CA ASN A 233 4.48 -1.81 5.55
C ASN A 233 3.28 -2.73 5.43
N GLY A 234 2.73 -2.89 4.22
CA GLY A 234 1.60 -3.79 3.96
C GLY A 234 1.94 -5.28 4.02
N MET A 235 3.21 -5.65 4.08
CA MET A 235 3.64 -7.05 4.14
C MET A 235 3.65 -7.56 5.57
N PRO A 236 2.93 -8.66 5.90
CA PRO A 236 2.96 -9.23 7.24
C PRO A 236 4.33 -9.79 7.59
N LYS A 237 4.67 -9.72 8.87
CA LYS A 237 5.86 -10.37 9.43
C LYS A 237 5.72 -11.88 9.44
N HIS A 238 4.53 -12.37 9.74
CA HIS A 238 4.13 -13.76 9.62
C HIS A 238 2.63 -13.91 9.46
N THR A 239 2.23 -15.01 8.85
CA THR A 239 0.85 -15.47 8.75
C THR A 239 0.76 -16.89 9.25
N GLY A 240 -0.40 -17.33 9.69
CA GLY A 240 -0.54 -18.71 10.13
C GLY A 240 -1.99 -19.14 10.35
N GLY A 241 -2.11 -20.41 10.62
CA GLY A 241 -3.38 -21.06 10.95
C GLY A 241 -3.22 -22.09 12.04
N PHE A 242 -4.28 -22.28 12.79
CA PHE A 242 -4.34 -23.26 13.86
C PHE A 242 -5.71 -23.90 13.85
N THR A 243 -5.76 -25.22 13.63
CA THR A 243 -7.00 -26.00 13.58
C THR A 243 -6.96 -27.10 14.62
N ASN A 244 -8.05 -27.26 15.37
CA ASN A 244 -8.30 -28.42 16.18
C ASN A 244 -9.57 -29.12 15.70
N ASN A 245 -9.49 -30.42 15.48
CA ASN A 245 -10.63 -31.25 15.15
C ASN A 245 -10.85 -32.24 16.28
N PHE A 246 -12.09 -32.33 16.69
CA PHE A 246 -12.58 -33.26 17.74
C PHE A 246 -13.69 -34.10 17.17
N GLU A 247 -13.61 -35.39 17.38
CA GLU A 247 -14.66 -36.34 17.07
C GLU A 247 -15.07 -37.13 18.32
N TYR A 248 -16.33 -37.18 18.63
CA TYR A 248 -16.86 -37.90 19.78
C TYR A 248 -18.22 -38.58 19.49
N LYS A 249 -18.25 -39.90 19.42
CA LYS A 249 -19.52 -40.70 19.27
C LYS A 249 -20.44 -40.20 18.16
N GLY A 250 -19.90 -39.81 16.99
CA GLY A 250 -20.66 -39.32 15.84
C GLY A 250 -20.91 -37.80 15.81
N PHE A 251 -20.38 -37.07 16.78
CA PHE A 251 -20.30 -35.61 16.75
C PHE A 251 -18.90 -35.16 16.35
N ASP A 252 -18.82 -34.20 15.46
CA ASP A 252 -17.56 -33.54 15.05
C ASP A 252 -17.61 -32.06 15.35
N LEU A 253 -16.47 -31.54 15.82
CA LEU A 253 -16.23 -30.12 16.06
C LEU A 253 -14.89 -29.77 15.49
N SER A 254 -14.87 -28.77 14.56
CA SER A 254 -13.65 -28.16 14.05
C SER A 254 -13.55 -26.70 14.50
N ILE A 255 -12.44 -26.34 15.11
CA ILE A 255 -12.15 -24.97 15.54
C ILE A 255 -10.92 -24.51 14.77
N PHE A 256 -11.09 -23.45 13.96
CA PHE A 256 -10.05 -22.88 13.12
C PHE A 256 -9.78 -21.43 13.47
N PHE A 257 -8.50 -21.09 13.65
CA PHE A 257 -8.01 -19.73 13.78
C PHE A 257 -7.02 -19.44 12.66
N GLN A 258 -7.12 -18.23 12.08
CA GLN A 258 -6.18 -17.72 11.11
C GLN A 258 -5.73 -16.32 11.55
N TRP A 259 -4.45 -16.01 11.32
CA TRP A 259 -3.94 -14.69 11.64
C TRP A 259 -2.97 -14.19 10.58
N SER A 260 -2.89 -12.86 10.48
CA SER A 260 -1.85 -12.10 9.81
C SER A 260 -1.33 -11.08 10.82
N TYR A 261 -0.02 -11.01 11.00
CA TYR A 261 0.56 -10.18 12.04
C TYR A 261 1.66 -9.25 11.51
N GLY A 262 1.64 -8.01 11.98
CA GLY A 262 2.72 -7.04 11.80
C GLY A 262 2.73 -6.36 10.43
N ASN A 263 1.61 -6.41 9.70
CA ASN A 263 1.36 -5.58 8.53
C ASN A 263 0.52 -4.36 8.91
N ASP A 264 0.75 -3.27 8.20
CA ASP A 264 -0.07 -2.07 8.26
C ASP A 264 -1.16 -2.13 7.19
N VAL A 265 -2.30 -1.50 7.47
CA VAL A 265 -3.45 -1.41 6.55
C VAL A 265 -3.83 0.05 6.38
N LEU A 266 -3.88 0.52 5.14
CA LEU A 266 -4.39 1.86 4.83
C LEU A 266 -5.91 1.90 5.07
N ASN A 267 -6.34 2.59 6.11
CA ASN A 267 -7.76 2.81 6.39
C ASN A 267 -8.27 4.04 5.66
N ALA A 268 -8.57 3.88 4.37
CA ALA A 268 -9.10 4.97 3.54
C ALA A 268 -10.47 5.50 4.01
N ASN A 269 -11.23 4.71 4.77
CA ASN A 269 -12.54 5.15 5.29
C ASN A 269 -12.40 6.33 6.27
N ARG A 270 -11.29 6.42 7.02
CA ARG A 270 -11.04 7.55 7.92
C ARG A 270 -10.91 8.87 7.16
N LEU A 271 -10.35 8.86 5.95
CA LEU A 271 -10.24 10.05 5.09
C LEU A 271 -11.60 10.63 4.71
N PHE A 272 -12.65 9.80 4.67
CA PHE A 272 -14.01 10.23 4.34
C PHE A 272 -14.84 10.54 5.59
N PHE A 273 -14.80 9.67 6.60
CA PHE A 273 -15.75 9.70 7.71
C PHE A 273 -15.23 10.42 8.97
N GLU A 274 -13.95 10.83 8.98
CA GLU A 274 -13.35 11.71 10.00
C GLU A 274 -13.00 13.10 9.42
N ASN A 275 -13.72 13.54 8.37
CA ASN A 275 -13.47 14.80 7.67
C ASN A 275 -14.80 15.55 7.46
N SER A 276 -14.85 16.85 7.76
CA SER A 276 -16.06 17.67 7.59
C SER A 276 -16.35 18.03 6.14
N ASN A 277 -15.35 18.04 5.28
CA ASN A 277 -15.45 18.61 3.94
C ASN A 277 -15.92 17.59 2.89
N LYS A 278 -15.38 16.36 2.96
CA LYS A 278 -15.69 15.32 1.96
C LYS A 278 -16.97 14.54 2.29
N ALA A 279 -17.38 14.53 3.55
CA ALA A 279 -18.49 13.72 4.06
C ALA A 279 -19.70 14.56 4.51
N ARG A 280 -19.88 15.79 3.97
CA ARG A 280 -20.97 16.70 4.43
C ARG A 280 -22.37 16.08 4.24
N ASP A 281 -22.53 15.16 3.31
CA ASP A 281 -23.80 14.48 3.03
C ASP A 281 -23.80 13.01 3.48
N LEU A 282 -22.78 12.58 4.25
CA LEU A 282 -22.60 11.21 4.72
C LEU A 282 -22.55 11.17 6.26
N ASN A 283 -22.86 9.99 6.81
CA ASN A 283 -22.63 9.75 8.23
C ASN A 283 -21.13 9.79 8.54
N GLN A 284 -20.78 10.36 9.66
CA GLN A 284 -19.40 10.43 10.16
C GLN A 284 -19.17 9.38 11.25
N TYR A 285 -17.91 9.02 11.47
CA TYR A 285 -17.56 8.20 12.63
C TYR A 285 -17.82 8.97 13.94
N ALA A 286 -18.23 8.23 14.97
CA ALA A 286 -18.45 8.81 16.29
C ALA A 286 -17.18 9.51 16.85
N SER A 287 -15.99 8.99 16.49
CA SER A 287 -14.71 9.61 16.84
C SER A 287 -14.55 11.05 16.35
N TYR A 288 -15.26 11.44 15.28
CA TYR A 288 -15.20 12.82 14.77
C TYR A 288 -15.88 13.82 15.70
N ALA A 289 -16.71 13.38 16.65
CA ALA A 289 -17.25 14.24 17.71
C ALA A 289 -16.13 14.80 18.61
N ASP A 290 -15.03 14.03 18.76
CA ASP A 290 -13.86 14.41 19.56
C ASP A 290 -12.86 15.30 18.79
N ARG A 291 -13.24 15.85 17.63
CA ARG A 291 -12.39 16.74 16.83
C ARG A 291 -11.95 17.96 17.63
N TRP A 292 -10.89 18.58 17.15
CA TRP A 292 -10.42 19.83 17.70
C TRP A 292 -11.52 20.92 17.66
N THR A 293 -11.77 21.53 18.82
CA THR A 293 -12.59 22.74 19.00
C THR A 293 -11.90 23.62 20.05
N PRO A 294 -12.28 24.89 20.19
CA PRO A 294 -11.75 25.75 21.28
C PRO A 294 -11.93 25.14 22.68
N GLU A 295 -12.99 24.33 22.87
CA GLU A 295 -13.29 23.62 24.13
C GLU A 295 -12.51 22.30 24.26
N ASN A 296 -12.03 21.74 23.12
CA ASN A 296 -11.24 20.53 23.07
C ASN A 296 -9.91 20.73 22.30
N PRO A 297 -9.02 21.64 22.76
CA PRO A 297 -7.83 22.08 22.02
C PRO A 297 -6.72 21.04 21.95
N ASN A 298 -6.81 19.97 22.72
CA ASN A 298 -5.81 18.91 22.75
C ASN A 298 -6.13 17.72 21.84
N SER A 299 -7.25 17.77 21.11
CA SER A 299 -7.61 16.71 20.17
C SER A 299 -6.54 16.53 19.09
N ASN A 300 -6.34 15.26 18.71
CA ASN A 300 -5.53 14.88 17.55
C ASN A 300 -6.37 14.70 16.29
N ILE A 301 -7.68 14.93 16.33
CA ILE A 301 -8.55 14.95 15.16
C ILE A 301 -8.68 16.40 14.71
N PRO A 302 -8.39 16.73 13.45
CA PRO A 302 -8.40 18.10 12.96
C PRO A 302 -9.74 18.82 13.13
N ARG A 303 -9.67 20.13 13.19
CA ARG A 303 -10.85 21.00 13.22
C ARG A 303 -11.69 20.87 11.96
N ALA A 304 -12.98 21.17 12.08
CA ALA A 304 -13.83 21.32 10.90
C ALA A 304 -13.39 22.55 10.10
N THR A 305 -13.30 22.43 8.77
CA THR A 305 -12.99 23.52 7.84
C THR A 305 -14.00 23.53 6.70
N ASP A 306 -14.35 24.72 6.21
CA ASP A 306 -15.23 24.87 5.04
C ASP A 306 -14.51 24.69 3.71
N SER A 307 -13.20 24.81 3.73
CA SER A 307 -12.34 24.77 2.54
C SER A 307 -11.49 23.50 2.50
N GLY A 308 -11.85 22.45 1.89
CA GLY A 308 -11.11 21.24 1.49
C GLY A 308 -9.66 20.95 1.90
N SER A 309 -9.11 21.64 2.86
CA SER A 309 -7.72 21.65 3.31
C SER A 309 -7.48 20.86 4.61
N ASN A 310 -8.19 19.74 4.79
CA ASN A 310 -7.87 18.76 5.85
C ASN A 310 -7.12 17.57 5.27
#